data_56b481432f623ecfc9ea5b81bdd9be53
#
_entry.id   56b481432f623ecfc9ea5b81bdd9be53
#
_cell.length_a   1.000
_cell.length_b   1.000
_cell.length_c   1.000
_cell.angle_alpha   90.00
_cell.angle_beta   90.00
_cell.angle_gamma   90.00
#
_symmetry.space_group_name_H-M   'P 1'
#
loop_
_entity.id
_entity.type
_entity.pdbx_description
1 polymer ?
#
loop_
_entity_poly.entity_id
_entity_poly.type
_entity_poly.pdbx_seq_one_letter_code
_entity_poly.pdbx_strand_id
1 'polypeptide(L)'
;MKRLLLAMMLVSVFAPGLFGQAQEPFKLGTFEERGQVFLGLVLRDNLVVHIAQANAALAGTKPAIPADMKELIVRYDALRPRLYAIANAAAASAARPAYVRDVKAVKILPPVMPAIIANAAVNYAAHGAEMSQAGSNVIGMAPQAAENVMKGIPGAWDRKPGDARQNPYLFLKSPTTIIAEGEAIRIPAGRDRVDWECELNAVIAKTSSRVPPERAADYIFGWTLQNDVSDRGGRADARHGTDWFLMKNHDTFAPLGPFIVPREFVKDPMKLSQKFLLNGKVMQDANTDQMVHNVYEMLSYASNVMTLRPGDLVSMGSPAGVGAGRAEPIFMKNGDTAVCMIEGIGTLTNPVLGPGAR
;
A
#
# COMPACT_ATOMS: atom_id res chain seq x y z
N MET A 1 -2.81 68.86 48.95
CA MET A 1 -2.98 67.39 49.10
C MET A 1 -2.93 66.77 47.72
N LYS A 2 -1.75 66.34 47.29
CA LYS A 2 -1.54 65.66 45.98
C LYS A 2 -1.59 64.16 46.17
N ARG A 3 -2.54 63.47 45.53
CA ARG A 3 -2.59 62.03 45.52
C ARG A 3 -1.72 61.51 44.36
N LEU A 4 -0.69 60.74 44.70
CA LEU A 4 0.14 59.98 43.75
C LEU A 4 -0.61 58.70 43.41
N LEU A 5 -0.94 58.50 42.11
CA LEU A 5 -1.40 57.25 41.58
C LEU A 5 -0.17 56.41 41.13
N LEU A 6 0.05 55.31 41.79
CA LEU A 6 1.07 54.33 41.42
C LEU A 6 0.48 53.36 40.39
N ALA A 7 0.91 53.47 39.14
CA ALA A 7 0.53 52.53 38.09
C ALA A 7 1.39 51.27 38.19
N MET A 8 0.79 50.18 38.57
CA MET A 8 1.42 48.83 38.53
C MET A 8 1.42 48.34 37.09
N MET A 9 2.58 48.34 36.41
CA MET A 9 2.76 47.67 35.14
C MET A 9 2.82 46.15 35.39
N LEU A 10 1.78 45.41 34.98
CA LEU A 10 1.80 43.96 34.87
C LEU A 10 2.69 43.62 33.65
N VAL A 11 3.89 43.14 33.89
CA VAL A 11 4.72 42.50 32.84
C VAL A 11 4.17 41.09 32.64
N SER A 12 3.37 40.92 31.60
CA SER A 12 2.97 39.58 31.13
C SER A 12 4.20 38.87 30.56
N VAL A 13 4.77 37.97 31.32
CA VAL A 13 5.76 37.03 30.83
C VAL A 13 5.03 36.08 29.87
N PHE A 14 5.07 36.37 28.59
CA PHE A 14 4.72 35.41 27.57
C PHE A 14 5.67 34.24 27.68
N ALA A 15 5.20 33.08 28.18
CA ALA A 15 5.89 31.82 28.02
C ALA A 15 6.11 31.61 26.50
N PRO A 16 7.34 31.24 26.07
CA PRO A 16 7.56 30.94 24.67
C PRO A 16 6.61 29.80 24.27
N GLY A 17 5.68 30.08 23.36
CA GLY A 17 4.78 29.10 22.81
C GLY A 17 5.61 27.94 22.28
N LEU A 18 5.17 26.73 22.59
CA LEU A 18 5.62 25.51 21.92
C LEU A 18 5.42 25.69 20.41
N PHE A 19 6.40 26.27 19.73
CA PHE A 19 6.56 26.06 18.30
C PHE A 19 6.76 24.58 18.13
N GLY A 20 5.75 23.89 17.54
CA GLY A 20 5.77 22.45 17.38
C GLY A 20 7.09 22.03 16.76
N GLN A 21 7.85 21.19 17.47
CA GLN A 21 9.02 20.53 16.87
C GLN A 21 8.59 19.93 15.54
N ALA A 22 9.36 20.17 14.48
CA ALA A 22 9.15 19.51 13.20
C ALA A 22 9.08 17.99 13.47
N GLN A 23 8.01 17.38 13.01
CA GLN A 23 7.79 15.96 13.25
C GLN A 23 8.64 15.17 12.27
N GLU A 24 9.50 14.28 12.77
CA GLU A 24 10.26 13.37 11.93
C GLU A 24 9.29 12.39 11.26
N PRO A 25 9.22 12.34 9.93
CA PRO A 25 8.40 11.39 9.22
C PRO A 25 8.88 9.96 9.48
N PHE A 26 7.95 9.04 9.54
CA PHE A 26 8.25 7.62 9.72
C PHE A 26 7.32 6.73 8.89
N LYS A 27 7.77 5.52 8.63
CA LYS A 27 6.94 4.43 8.12
C LYS A 27 6.74 3.40 9.23
N LEU A 28 5.75 2.54 9.08
CA LEU A 28 5.44 1.47 10.01
C LEU A 28 5.73 0.12 9.35
N GLY A 29 6.35 -0.78 10.09
CA GLY A 29 6.65 -2.13 9.62
C GLY A 29 6.53 -3.17 10.69
N THR A 30 6.42 -4.41 10.26
CA THR A 30 6.50 -5.61 11.09
C THR A 30 7.82 -6.29 10.82
N PHE A 31 8.53 -6.65 11.86
CA PHE A 31 9.90 -7.16 11.78
C PHE A 31 10.08 -8.39 12.66
N GLU A 32 11.11 -9.19 12.34
CA GLU A 32 11.56 -10.30 13.16
C GLU A 32 13.05 -10.15 13.48
N GLU A 33 13.40 -10.27 14.74
CA GLU A 33 14.77 -10.37 15.22
C GLU A 33 14.89 -11.57 16.17
N ARG A 34 15.74 -12.55 15.83
CA ARG A 34 15.96 -13.77 16.66
C ARG A 34 14.69 -14.54 16.99
N GLY A 35 13.78 -14.65 16.04
CA GLY A 35 12.49 -15.34 16.20
C GLY A 35 11.42 -14.56 16.96
N GLN A 36 11.70 -13.30 17.34
CA GLN A 36 10.73 -12.43 17.99
C GLN A 36 10.18 -11.41 17.01
N VAL A 37 8.85 -11.40 16.85
CA VAL A 37 8.16 -10.44 16.00
C VAL A 37 7.90 -9.15 16.77
N PHE A 38 8.11 -8.00 16.13
CA PHE A 38 7.86 -6.69 16.71
C PHE A 38 7.41 -5.65 15.70
N LEU A 39 6.74 -4.60 16.17
CA LEU A 39 6.39 -3.43 15.37
C LEU A 39 7.50 -2.37 15.45
N GLY A 40 7.87 -1.82 14.31
CA GLY A 40 8.91 -0.80 14.19
C GLY A 40 8.46 0.45 13.49
N LEU A 41 9.03 1.61 13.91
CA LEU A 41 9.07 2.81 13.10
C LEU A 41 10.30 2.74 12.20
N VAL A 42 10.13 3.04 10.92
CA VAL A 42 11.23 3.12 9.97
C VAL A 42 11.54 4.57 9.69
N LEU A 43 12.79 4.97 9.94
CA LEU A 43 13.29 6.32 9.70
C LEU A 43 14.25 6.30 8.51
N ARG A 44 14.03 7.22 7.56
CA ARG A 44 14.93 7.42 6.40
C ARG A 44 15.22 6.14 5.63
N ASP A 45 14.28 5.19 5.63
CA ASP A 45 14.35 3.88 4.96
C ASP A 45 15.54 2.96 5.36
N ASN A 46 16.30 3.31 6.39
CA ASN A 46 17.48 2.56 6.80
C ASN A 46 17.53 2.21 8.29
N LEU A 47 16.74 2.85 9.13
CA LEU A 47 16.71 2.60 10.57
C LEU A 47 15.35 2.08 11.01
N VAL A 48 15.35 1.05 11.84
CA VAL A 48 14.16 0.51 12.50
C VAL A 48 14.22 0.80 13.98
N VAL A 49 13.22 1.50 14.50
CA VAL A 49 13.04 1.78 15.91
C VAL A 49 12.04 0.80 16.48
N HIS A 50 12.46 -0.11 17.35
CA HIS A 50 11.59 -1.05 18.04
C HIS A 50 10.62 -0.30 18.96
N ILE A 51 9.35 -0.15 18.56
CA ILE A 51 8.39 0.76 19.21
C ILE A 51 8.24 0.46 20.71
N ALA A 52 8.04 -0.80 21.09
CA ALA A 52 7.82 -1.18 22.49
C ALA A 52 9.04 -0.91 23.37
N GLN A 53 10.26 -1.22 22.88
CA GLN A 53 11.51 -0.94 23.60
C GLN A 53 11.75 0.57 23.74
N ALA A 54 11.54 1.36 22.68
CA ALA A 54 11.65 2.81 22.72
C ALA A 54 10.62 3.43 23.67
N ASN A 55 9.37 2.93 23.63
CA ASN A 55 8.31 3.36 24.54
C ASN A 55 8.68 3.11 26.01
N ALA A 56 9.31 1.98 26.32
CA ALA A 56 9.77 1.66 27.67
C ALA A 56 10.95 2.56 28.12
N ALA A 57 11.87 2.86 27.20
CA ALA A 57 13.10 3.62 27.50
C ALA A 57 12.87 5.13 27.65
N LEU A 58 11.98 5.71 26.84
CA LEU A 58 11.76 7.16 26.82
C LEU A 58 10.86 7.63 27.96
N ALA A 59 11.17 8.82 28.49
CA ALA A 59 10.35 9.49 29.50
C ALA A 59 8.95 9.84 29.00
N GLY A 60 8.07 10.24 29.92
CA GLY A 60 6.68 10.62 29.64
C GLY A 60 5.70 9.46 29.73
N THR A 61 4.46 9.72 29.26
CA THR A 61 3.38 8.74 29.25
C THR A 61 3.72 7.54 28.38
N LYS A 62 3.54 6.34 28.92
CA LYS A 62 3.86 5.07 28.25
C LYS A 62 2.58 4.29 27.95
N PRO A 63 1.87 4.59 26.86
CA PRO A 63 0.71 3.80 26.48
C PRO A 63 1.14 2.36 26.16
N ALA A 64 0.25 1.40 26.37
CA ALA A 64 0.50 0.03 25.94
C ALA A 64 0.61 -0.01 24.41
N ILE A 65 1.72 -0.52 23.91
CA ILE A 65 1.97 -0.69 22.48
C ILE A 65 1.37 -2.03 22.05
N PRO A 66 0.54 -2.07 20.99
CA PRO A 66 0.00 -3.31 20.43
C PRO A 66 1.09 -4.26 19.94
N ALA A 67 0.78 -5.56 19.92
CA ALA A 67 1.68 -6.58 19.40
C ALA A 67 1.55 -6.75 17.87
N ASP A 68 0.42 -6.36 17.29
CA ASP A 68 0.16 -6.50 15.85
C ASP A 68 -0.23 -5.16 15.21
N MET A 69 -0.05 -5.09 13.87
CA MET A 69 -0.26 -3.88 13.10
C MET A 69 -1.73 -3.47 13.01
N LYS A 70 -2.67 -4.41 12.96
CA LYS A 70 -4.10 -4.05 12.88
C LYS A 70 -4.57 -3.34 14.15
N GLU A 71 -4.15 -3.83 15.31
CA GLU A 71 -4.45 -3.15 16.58
C GLU A 71 -3.76 -1.78 16.66
N LEU A 72 -2.52 -1.66 16.15
CA LEU A 72 -1.84 -0.37 16.07
C LEU A 72 -2.63 0.60 15.17
N ILE A 73 -3.10 0.15 14.01
CA ILE A 73 -3.93 0.94 13.09
C ILE A 73 -5.18 1.44 13.81
N VAL A 74 -5.92 0.56 14.49
CA VAL A 74 -7.15 0.91 15.23
C VAL A 74 -6.88 1.96 16.31
N ARG A 75 -5.73 1.88 16.98
CA ARG A 75 -5.35 2.74 18.09
C ARG A 75 -4.45 3.91 17.67
N TYR A 76 -4.22 4.10 16.40
CA TYR A 76 -3.21 5.02 15.89
C TYR A 76 -3.40 6.45 16.39
N ASP A 77 -4.61 6.99 16.35
CA ASP A 77 -4.86 8.37 16.78
C ASP A 77 -4.48 8.59 18.26
N ALA A 78 -4.73 7.61 19.11
CA ALA A 78 -4.34 7.65 20.53
C ALA A 78 -2.82 7.46 20.72
N LEU A 79 -2.18 6.65 19.88
CA LEU A 79 -0.76 6.34 19.96
C LEU A 79 0.11 7.36 19.24
N ARG A 80 -0.43 8.06 18.27
CA ARG A 80 0.28 8.96 17.35
C ARG A 80 1.19 9.97 18.09
N PRO A 81 0.77 10.69 19.14
CA PRO A 81 1.67 11.60 19.85
C PRO A 81 2.91 10.90 20.42
N ARG A 82 2.74 9.65 20.90
CA ARG A 82 3.84 8.87 21.42
C ARG A 82 4.77 8.35 20.32
N LEU A 83 4.21 7.92 19.19
CA LEU A 83 4.99 7.48 18.03
C LEU A 83 5.85 8.63 17.49
N TYR A 84 5.32 9.86 17.41
CA TYR A 84 6.12 11.04 17.05
C TYR A 84 7.23 11.33 18.07
N ALA A 85 6.94 11.24 19.36
CA ALA A 85 7.97 11.42 20.40
C ALA A 85 9.10 10.39 20.26
N ILE A 86 8.77 9.14 19.94
CA ILE A 86 9.74 8.07 19.71
C ILE A 86 10.56 8.37 18.45
N ALA A 87 9.92 8.73 17.34
CA ALA A 87 10.59 9.06 16.08
C ALA A 87 11.55 10.23 16.25
N ASN A 88 11.10 11.33 16.85
CA ASN A 88 11.92 12.52 17.10
C ASN A 88 13.12 12.22 18.02
N ALA A 89 12.91 11.45 19.09
CA ALA A 89 14.00 11.07 20.01
C ALA A 89 15.04 10.19 19.32
N ALA A 90 14.61 9.23 18.50
CA ALA A 90 15.53 8.38 17.75
C ALA A 90 16.29 9.16 16.67
N ALA A 91 15.63 10.09 15.98
CA ALA A 91 16.24 10.92 14.94
C ALA A 91 17.26 11.95 15.50
N ALA A 92 16.99 12.48 16.68
CA ALA A 92 17.85 13.47 17.36
C ALA A 92 19.05 12.84 18.10
N SER A 93 19.07 11.52 18.28
CA SER A 93 20.12 10.85 19.05
C SER A 93 21.43 10.79 18.29
N ALA A 94 22.49 11.37 18.84
CA ALA A 94 23.85 11.32 18.28
C ALA A 94 24.44 9.89 18.35
N ALA A 95 24.11 9.12 19.39
CA ALA A 95 24.46 7.72 19.53
C ALA A 95 23.24 6.87 19.20
N ARG A 96 23.43 5.75 18.50
CA ARG A 96 22.33 4.83 18.18
C ARG A 96 21.84 4.13 19.45
N PRO A 97 20.62 4.42 19.97
CA PRO A 97 20.09 3.74 21.14
C PRO A 97 19.92 2.24 20.92
N ALA A 98 19.92 1.44 22.00
CA ALA A 98 19.79 0.00 21.92
C ALA A 98 18.48 -0.49 21.28
N TYR A 99 17.46 0.34 21.20
CA TYR A 99 16.17 0.04 20.53
C TYR A 99 16.16 0.42 19.04
N VAL A 100 17.27 0.92 18.47
CA VAL A 100 17.39 1.26 17.06
C VAL A 100 18.29 0.24 16.34
N ARG A 101 17.79 -0.30 15.24
CA ARG A 101 18.48 -1.29 14.39
C ARG A 101 18.73 -0.69 13.00
N ASP A 102 19.67 -1.26 12.27
CA ASP A 102 19.71 -1.13 10.82
C ASP A 102 18.59 -1.99 10.21
N VAL A 103 17.89 -1.48 9.22
CA VAL A 103 16.82 -2.25 8.54
C VAL A 103 17.35 -3.56 7.96
N LYS A 104 18.62 -3.60 7.52
CA LYS A 104 19.27 -4.80 6.99
C LYS A 104 19.65 -5.83 8.06
N ALA A 105 19.62 -5.46 9.33
CA ALA A 105 19.95 -6.35 10.45
C ALA A 105 18.74 -7.12 11.00
N VAL A 106 17.55 -6.85 10.50
CA VAL A 106 16.29 -7.48 10.92
C VAL A 106 15.57 -8.06 9.69
N LYS A 107 14.81 -9.14 9.89
CA LYS A 107 13.94 -9.66 8.83
C LYS A 107 12.71 -8.77 8.71
N ILE A 108 12.42 -8.30 7.50
CA ILE A 108 11.19 -7.60 7.18
C ILE A 108 10.10 -8.64 6.97
N LEU A 109 8.95 -8.44 7.60
CA LEU A 109 7.75 -9.23 7.40
C LEU A 109 6.71 -8.39 6.64
N PRO A 110 5.64 -9.00 6.08
CA PRO A 110 4.56 -8.21 5.52
C PRO A 110 4.08 -7.19 6.57
N PRO A 111 3.94 -5.89 6.21
CA PRO A 111 3.69 -4.86 7.22
C PRO A 111 2.34 -5.02 7.91
N VAL A 112 1.38 -5.65 7.26
CA VAL A 112 0.07 -6.04 7.80
C VAL A 112 -0.40 -7.31 7.11
N MET A 113 -1.15 -8.16 7.83
CA MET A 113 -1.85 -9.32 7.26
C MET A 113 -3.34 -9.00 7.13
N PRO A 114 -3.82 -8.57 5.97
CA PRO A 114 -5.22 -8.21 5.74
C PRO A 114 -6.14 -9.44 5.83
N ALA A 115 -7.43 -9.23 6.05
CA ALA A 115 -8.43 -10.26 5.82
C ALA A 115 -8.88 -10.26 4.34
N ILE A 116 -8.80 -9.10 3.68
CA ILE A 116 -9.23 -8.89 2.30
C ILE A 116 -8.16 -8.08 1.56
N ILE A 117 -7.85 -8.50 0.33
CA ILE A 117 -7.12 -7.70 -0.65
C ILE A 117 -8.04 -7.54 -1.86
N ALA A 118 -8.60 -6.35 -2.03
CA ALA A 118 -9.41 -6.00 -3.18
C ALA A 118 -8.52 -5.31 -4.23
N ASN A 119 -8.22 -6.03 -5.32
CA ASN A 119 -7.36 -5.53 -6.39
C ASN A 119 -8.18 -4.95 -7.53
N ALA A 120 -7.73 -3.85 -8.13
CA ALA A 120 -8.34 -3.24 -9.28
C ALA A 120 -7.86 -3.88 -10.57
N ALA A 121 -8.81 -4.27 -11.43
CA ALA A 121 -8.52 -4.62 -12.82
C ALA A 121 -8.63 -3.36 -13.69
N VAL A 122 -7.59 -3.10 -14.49
CA VAL A 122 -7.60 -2.09 -15.57
C VAL A 122 -7.99 -0.67 -15.09
N ASN A 123 -7.38 -0.22 -14.02
CA ASN A 123 -7.58 1.17 -13.54
C ASN A 123 -6.65 2.20 -14.21
N TYR A 124 -5.86 1.80 -15.21
CA TYR A 124 -5.06 2.68 -16.05
C TYR A 124 -5.47 2.46 -17.52
N ALA A 125 -5.88 3.54 -18.20
CA ALA A 125 -6.37 3.44 -19.57
C ALA A 125 -5.34 2.82 -20.53
N ALA A 126 -4.06 3.18 -20.37
CA ALA A 126 -2.97 2.63 -21.19
C ALA A 126 -2.78 1.13 -20.95
N HIS A 127 -2.95 0.64 -19.71
CA HIS A 127 -2.91 -0.79 -19.41
C HIS A 127 -4.08 -1.54 -20.08
N GLY A 128 -5.28 -0.97 -20.05
CA GLY A 128 -6.43 -1.54 -20.75
C GLY A 128 -6.20 -1.66 -22.26
N ALA A 129 -5.59 -0.64 -22.84
CA ALA A 129 -5.28 -0.62 -24.27
C ALA A 129 -4.25 -1.69 -24.65
N GLU A 130 -3.13 -1.82 -23.90
CA GLU A 130 -2.10 -2.84 -24.20
C GLU A 130 -2.64 -4.26 -24.06
N MET A 131 -3.45 -4.54 -23.04
CA MET A 131 -4.04 -5.86 -22.83
C MET A 131 -5.05 -6.21 -23.92
N SER A 132 -5.83 -5.25 -24.42
CA SER A 132 -6.73 -5.45 -25.55
C SER A 132 -5.99 -5.75 -26.85
N GLN A 133 -4.87 -5.06 -27.12
CA GLN A 133 -4.03 -5.29 -28.28
C GLN A 133 -3.35 -6.68 -28.25
N ALA A 134 -2.98 -7.15 -27.06
CA ALA A 134 -2.41 -8.48 -26.87
C ALA A 134 -3.43 -9.62 -27.05
N GLY A 135 -4.68 -9.32 -27.43
CA GLY A 135 -5.72 -10.32 -27.64
C GLY A 135 -6.21 -10.98 -26.34
N SER A 136 -5.77 -10.45 -25.20
CA SER A 136 -6.24 -10.91 -23.92
C SER A 136 -7.61 -10.26 -23.67
N ASN A 137 -8.69 -11.01 -23.89
CA ASN A 137 -10.04 -10.68 -23.42
C ASN A 137 -10.06 -10.70 -21.88
N VAL A 138 -9.13 -9.97 -21.24
CA VAL A 138 -9.00 -9.93 -19.78
C VAL A 138 -10.23 -9.31 -19.15
N ILE A 139 -10.95 -8.49 -19.92
CA ILE A 139 -12.25 -8.00 -19.59
C ILE A 139 -13.10 -8.24 -20.84
N GLY A 140 -14.04 -9.15 -20.77
CA GLY A 140 -14.96 -9.45 -21.87
C GLY A 140 -15.87 -8.27 -22.25
N MET A 141 -15.26 -7.12 -22.55
CA MET A 141 -15.93 -5.91 -22.96
C MET A 141 -15.83 -5.77 -24.46
N ALA A 142 -16.77 -6.40 -25.16
CA ALA A 142 -17.07 -5.96 -26.51
C ALA A 142 -17.42 -4.46 -26.47
N PRO A 143 -16.95 -3.65 -27.42
CA PRO A 143 -17.30 -2.21 -27.52
C PRO A 143 -18.82 -1.94 -27.42
N GLN A 144 -19.65 -2.84 -27.86
CA GLN A 144 -21.12 -2.79 -27.78
C GLN A 144 -21.69 -3.00 -26.37
N ALA A 145 -20.95 -3.63 -25.47
CA ALA A 145 -21.38 -3.76 -24.07
C ALA A 145 -21.24 -2.42 -23.32
N ALA A 146 -20.41 -1.50 -23.79
CA ALA A 146 -20.16 -0.22 -23.13
C ALA A 146 -21.43 0.65 -23.03
N GLU A 147 -22.30 0.68 -24.04
CA GLU A 147 -23.53 1.48 -24.00
C GLU A 147 -24.56 0.96 -22.98
N ASN A 148 -24.63 -0.36 -22.78
CA ASN A 148 -25.56 -0.97 -21.83
C ASN A 148 -25.02 -1.05 -20.39
N VAL A 149 -23.70 -0.98 -20.21
CA VAL A 149 -23.03 -1.03 -18.91
C VAL A 149 -23.10 0.32 -18.18
N MET A 150 -23.47 1.39 -18.89
CA MET A 150 -23.46 2.77 -18.38
C MET A 150 -24.50 3.06 -17.30
N LYS A 151 -25.44 2.16 -17.03
CA LYS A 151 -26.46 2.39 -15.99
C LYS A 151 -25.96 2.18 -14.56
N GLY A 152 -24.74 1.68 -14.38
CA GLY A 152 -24.17 1.39 -13.06
C GLY A 152 -24.96 0.32 -12.29
N ILE A 153 -24.34 -0.23 -11.27
CA ILE A 153 -25.06 -1.05 -10.28
C ILE A 153 -25.63 -0.07 -9.24
N PRO A 154 -26.98 0.03 -9.07
CA PRO A 154 -27.55 0.93 -8.08
C PRO A 154 -26.93 0.71 -6.70
N GLY A 155 -26.48 1.80 -6.05
CA GLY A 155 -25.87 1.78 -4.72
C GLY A 155 -24.42 1.31 -4.65
N ALA A 156 -23.81 0.84 -5.74
CA ALA A 156 -22.40 0.47 -5.77
C ALA A 156 -21.51 1.60 -6.32
N TRP A 157 -22.04 2.37 -7.26
CA TRP A 157 -21.35 3.51 -7.86
C TRP A 157 -22.34 4.61 -8.23
N ASP A 158 -22.36 5.66 -7.41
CA ASP A 158 -23.18 6.84 -7.68
C ASP A 158 -22.38 7.84 -8.53
N ARG A 159 -22.60 7.79 -9.83
CA ARG A 159 -21.93 8.65 -10.81
C ARG A 159 -22.43 10.08 -10.75
N LYS A 160 -21.50 11.02 -10.94
CA LYS A 160 -21.87 12.39 -11.22
C LYS A 160 -22.55 12.48 -12.60
N PRO A 161 -23.53 13.35 -12.81
CA PRO A 161 -24.11 13.59 -14.12
C PRO A 161 -23.01 13.89 -15.16
N GLY A 162 -23.04 13.17 -16.28
CA GLY A 162 -22.03 13.29 -17.36
C GLY A 162 -20.77 12.44 -17.19
N ASP A 163 -20.61 11.69 -16.11
CA ASP A 163 -19.52 10.74 -15.96
C ASP A 163 -19.77 9.49 -16.81
N ALA A 164 -19.00 9.37 -17.89
CA ALA A 164 -19.10 8.27 -18.86
C ALA A 164 -18.14 7.11 -18.58
N ARG A 165 -17.33 7.19 -17.50
CA ARG A 165 -16.37 6.11 -17.16
C ARG A 165 -17.12 4.83 -16.78
N GLN A 166 -16.51 3.69 -17.06
CA GLN A 166 -17.04 2.40 -16.58
C GLN A 166 -16.97 2.32 -15.06
N ASN A 167 -17.75 1.44 -14.45
CA ASN A 167 -17.59 1.15 -13.02
C ASN A 167 -16.18 0.62 -12.73
N PRO A 168 -15.61 0.90 -11.55
CA PRO A 168 -14.44 0.18 -11.11
C PRO A 168 -14.67 -1.33 -11.20
N TYR A 169 -13.66 -2.07 -11.58
CA TYR A 169 -13.68 -3.52 -11.57
C TYR A 169 -12.69 -4.04 -10.55
N LEU A 170 -13.20 -4.73 -9.52
CA LEU A 170 -12.40 -5.30 -8.45
C LEU A 170 -12.51 -6.82 -8.43
N PHE A 171 -11.42 -7.47 -8.04
CA PHE A 171 -11.36 -8.88 -7.73
C PHE A 171 -10.64 -9.09 -6.39
N LEU A 172 -10.77 -10.27 -5.82
CA LEU A 172 -10.12 -10.61 -4.56
C LEU A 172 -8.85 -11.41 -4.80
N LYS A 173 -7.82 -11.08 -4.05
CA LYS A 173 -6.59 -11.86 -3.93
C LYS A 173 -6.52 -12.47 -2.54
N SER A 174 -6.14 -13.74 -2.45
CA SER A 174 -6.06 -14.43 -1.17
C SER A 174 -4.91 -13.88 -0.31
N PRO A 175 -5.14 -13.52 0.95
CA PRO A 175 -4.06 -13.14 1.86
C PRO A 175 -3.01 -14.24 2.09
N THR A 176 -3.36 -15.50 1.82
CA THR A 176 -2.41 -16.62 1.94
C THR A 176 -1.29 -16.59 0.90
N THR A 177 -1.43 -15.77 -0.15
CA THR A 177 -0.44 -15.60 -1.22
C THR A 177 0.58 -14.50 -0.91
N ILE A 178 0.44 -13.82 0.23
CA ILE A 178 1.33 -12.72 0.63
C ILE A 178 2.72 -13.24 0.97
N ILE A 179 3.72 -12.54 0.45
CA ILE A 179 5.13 -12.66 0.82
C ILE A 179 5.73 -11.30 1.12
N ALA A 180 6.79 -11.28 1.91
CA ALA A 180 7.51 -10.07 2.31
C ALA A 180 8.59 -9.65 1.30
N GLU A 181 9.21 -8.48 1.56
CA GLU A 181 10.47 -8.03 0.96
C GLU A 181 11.52 -9.13 1.06
N GLY A 182 12.20 -9.44 -0.05
CA GLY A 182 13.27 -10.44 -0.13
C GLY A 182 12.79 -11.90 -0.21
N GLU A 183 11.53 -12.20 0.05
CA GLU A 183 10.98 -13.54 -0.14
C GLU A 183 10.73 -13.82 -1.63
N ALA A 184 10.87 -15.08 -2.05
CA ALA A 184 10.85 -15.42 -3.47
C ALA A 184 9.43 -15.54 -4.04
N ILE A 185 9.19 -14.92 -5.19
CA ILE A 185 8.07 -15.26 -6.08
C ILE A 185 8.36 -16.63 -6.68
N ARG A 186 7.48 -17.62 -6.47
CA ARG A 186 7.66 -19.00 -6.95
C ARG A 186 6.78 -19.24 -8.16
N ILE A 187 7.42 -19.55 -9.30
CA ILE A 187 6.72 -19.95 -10.51
C ILE A 187 6.13 -21.34 -10.28
N PRO A 188 4.81 -21.54 -10.43
CA PRO A 188 4.20 -22.83 -10.22
C PRO A 188 4.65 -23.84 -11.30
N ALA A 189 4.66 -25.13 -10.95
CA ALA A 189 5.04 -26.19 -11.88
C ALA A 189 4.11 -26.21 -13.11
N GLY A 190 4.71 -26.29 -14.31
CA GLY A 190 3.99 -26.26 -15.58
C GLY A 190 3.46 -24.88 -16.00
N ARG A 191 3.83 -23.81 -15.28
CA ARG A 191 3.48 -22.42 -15.63
C ARG A 191 4.72 -21.66 -16.09
N ASP A 192 4.60 -20.95 -17.19
CA ASP A 192 5.71 -20.22 -17.84
C ASP A 192 5.35 -18.78 -18.22
N ARG A 193 4.12 -18.34 -17.90
CA ARG A 193 3.60 -17.02 -18.24
C ARG A 193 3.28 -16.21 -17.00
N VAL A 194 4.21 -16.18 -16.03
CA VAL A 194 4.10 -15.42 -14.79
C VAL A 194 4.54 -13.98 -15.02
N ASP A 195 3.65 -13.04 -14.74
CA ASP A 195 3.73 -11.62 -15.06
C ASP A 195 3.71 -10.76 -13.80
N TRP A 196 4.09 -9.50 -13.92
CA TRP A 196 4.16 -8.51 -12.84
C TRP A 196 3.12 -7.41 -13.00
N GLU A 197 2.68 -6.84 -11.88
CA GLU A 197 1.79 -5.69 -11.80
C GLU A 197 2.13 -4.92 -10.51
N CYS A 198 2.97 -3.86 -10.62
CA CYS A 198 3.30 -3.00 -9.48
C CYS A 198 2.13 -2.08 -9.18
N GLU A 199 1.63 -2.06 -7.93
CA GLU A 199 0.40 -1.38 -7.55
C GLU A 199 0.52 -0.61 -6.24
N LEU A 200 -0.08 0.60 -6.18
CA LEU A 200 -0.32 1.33 -4.94
C LEU A 200 -1.49 0.70 -4.17
N ASN A 201 -1.33 0.53 -2.86
CA ASN A 201 -2.37 -0.02 -1.99
C ASN A 201 -2.76 0.97 -0.90
N ALA A 202 -4.06 1.21 -0.73
CA ALA A 202 -4.61 1.86 0.44
C ALA A 202 -4.80 0.84 1.56
N VAL A 203 -4.28 1.15 2.75
CA VAL A 203 -4.51 0.39 3.98
C VAL A 203 -5.69 1.01 4.72
N ILE A 204 -6.68 0.22 5.08
CA ILE A 204 -7.92 0.69 5.70
C ILE A 204 -7.69 1.02 7.19
N ALA A 205 -8.14 2.21 7.62
CA ALA A 205 -8.00 2.69 9.01
C ALA A 205 -9.07 2.16 9.96
N LYS A 206 -10.30 2.09 9.50
CA LYS A 206 -11.49 1.78 10.31
C LYS A 206 -12.55 1.09 9.47
N THR A 207 -13.50 0.41 10.10
CA THR A 207 -14.61 -0.25 9.41
C THR A 207 -15.27 0.70 8.43
N SER A 208 -15.31 0.30 7.15
CA SER A 208 -15.75 1.08 6.00
C SER A 208 -16.88 0.35 5.30
N SER A 209 -18.06 0.95 5.30
CA SER A 209 -19.25 0.44 4.58
C SER A 209 -20.00 1.64 4.03
N ARG A 210 -20.28 1.63 2.73
CA ARG A 210 -20.99 2.70 2.01
C ARG A 210 -20.36 4.09 2.22
N VAL A 211 -19.04 4.16 2.08
CA VAL A 211 -18.28 5.40 2.26
C VAL A 211 -18.37 6.25 0.99
N PRO A 212 -18.90 7.47 1.04
CA PRO A 212 -18.89 8.34 -0.14
C PRO A 212 -17.47 8.80 -0.47
N PRO A 213 -17.14 9.06 -1.76
CA PRO A 213 -15.77 9.39 -2.19
C PRO A 213 -15.17 10.59 -1.43
N GLU A 214 -15.97 11.58 -1.09
CA GLU A 214 -15.57 12.81 -0.37
C GLU A 214 -15.10 12.52 1.06
N ARG A 215 -15.50 11.38 1.62
CA ARG A 215 -15.12 10.95 2.97
C ARG A 215 -14.10 9.82 2.97
N ALA A 216 -13.74 9.27 1.80
CA ALA A 216 -12.88 8.10 1.70
C ALA A 216 -11.50 8.31 2.35
N ALA A 217 -10.95 9.53 2.27
CA ALA A 217 -9.68 9.88 2.91
C ALA A 217 -9.68 9.61 4.44
N ASP A 218 -10.83 9.76 5.12
CA ASP A 218 -10.97 9.52 6.57
C ASP A 218 -10.86 8.04 6.94
N TYR A 219 -10.97 7.16 5.95
CA TYR A 219 -10.95 5.69 6.11
C TYR A 219 -9.65 5.06 5.64
N ILE A 220 -8.73 5.86 5.11
CA ILE A 220 -7.39 5.41 4.73
C ILE A 220 -6.43 5.66 5.90
N PHE A 221 -5.77 4.61 6.35
CA PHE A 221 -4.71 4.69 7.35
C PHE A 221 -3.40 5.18 6.73
N GLY A 222 -3.04 4.61 5.61
CA GLY A 222 -1.79 4.88 4.93
C GLY A 222 -1.66 4.08 3.65
N TRP A 223 -0.46 4.02 3.14
CA TRP A 223 -0.14 3.50 1.83
C TRP A 223 0.97 2.47 1.91
N THR A 224 0.84 1.42 1.14
CA THR A 224 1.88 0.42 0.89
C THR A 224 1.88 0.06 -0.57
N LEU A 225 2.76 -0.83 -1.01
CA LEU A 225 2.76 -1.31 -2.38
C LEU A 225 2.67 -2.83 -2.44
N GLN A 226 2.21 -3.32 -3.57
CA GLN A 226 2.06 -4.74 -3.88
C GLN A 226 2.54 -4.99 -5.31
N ASN A 227 3.08 -6.18 -5.55
CA ASN A 227 3.18 -6.70 -6.89
C ASN A 227 2.05 -7.73 -7.08
N ASP A 228 1.01 -7.39 -7.88
CA ASP A 228 -0.10 -8.29 -8.18
C ASP A 228 0.32 -9.33 -9.23
N VAL A 229 1.18 -10.24 -8.80
CA VAL A 229 1.72 -11.30 -9.66
C VAL A 229 0.59 -12.09 -10.30
N SER A 230 0.71 -12.34 -11.60
CA SER A 230 -0.36 -12.90 -12.43
C SER A 230 0.14 -14.05 -13.30
N ASP A 231 -0.58 -15.16 -13.32
CA ASP A 231 -0.36 -16.24 -14.28
C ASP A 231 -1.23 -16.00 -15.53
N ARG A 232 -0.60 -15.64 -16.63
CA ARG A 232 -1.26 -15.38 -17.92
C ARG A 232 -1.46 -16.66 -18.75
N GLY A 233 -1.06 -17.83 -18.25
CA GLY A 233 -1.17 -19.11 -18.95
C GLY A 233 -2.60 -19.62 -19.11
N GLY A 234 -3.56 -19.00 -18.40
CA GLY A 234 -4.96 -19.37 -18.48
C GLY A 234 -5.25 -20.80 -18.01
N ARG A 235 -6.45 -21.27 -18.31
CA ARG A 235 -6.88 -22.64 -18.08
C ARG A 235 -6.62 -23.51 -19.33
N ALA A 236 -6.27 -24.75 -19.13
CA ALA A 236 -6.28 -25.74 -20.22
C ALA A 236 -7.71 -25.93 -20.77
N ASP A 237 -8.73 -25.74 -19.92
CA ASP A 237 -10.15 -25.76 -20.28
C ASP A 237 -10.67 -24.32 -20.43
N ALA A 238 -10.86 -23.88 -21.67
CA ALA A 238 -11.28 -22.51 -21.99
C ALA A 238 -12.80 -22.30 -21.98
N ARG A 239 -13.62 -23.29 -21.60
CA ARG A 239 -15.09 -23.20 -21.67
C ARG A 239 -15.70 -22.06 -20.82
N HIS A 240 -15.02 -21.65 -19.77
CA HIS A 240 -15.50 -20.63 -18.84
C HIS A 240 -14.75 -19.30 -18.90
N GLY A 241 -13.92 -19.08 -19.92
CA GLY A 241 -13.14 -17.84 -20.07
C GLY A 241 -12.01 -17.71 -19.04
N THR A 242 -11.74 -16.48 -18.60
CA THR A 242 -10.66 -16.19 -17.67
C THR A 242 -10.98 -16.64 -16.24
N ASP A 243 -10.10 -17.42 -15.65
CA ASP A 243 -10.18 -17.86 -14.27
C ASP A 243 -9.31 -16.95 -13.37
N TRP A 244 -9.94 -15.96 -12.74
CA TRP A 244 -9.26 -15.01 -11.87
C TRP A 244 -8.70 -15.66 -10.60
N PHE A 245 -9.32 -16.75 -10.11
CA PHE A 245 -8.78 -17.50 -8.99
C PHE A 245 -7.45 -18.15 -9.35
N LEU A 246 -7.39 -18.88 -10.45
CA LEU A 246 -6.16 -19.49 -10.94
C LEU A 246 -5.11 -18.44 -11.28
N MET A 247 -5.49 -17.39 -12.00
CA MET A 247 -4.59 -16.38 -12.51
C MET A 247 -3.87 -15.61 -11.39
N LYS A 248 -4.56 -15.35 -10.26
CA LYS A 248 -4.14 -14.37 -9.26
C LYS A 248 -3.74 -14.97 -7.90
N ASN A 249 -4.00 -16.27 -7.66
CA ASN A 249 -3.93 -16.81 -6.29
C ASN A 249 -3.02 -18.04 -6.14
N HIS A 250 -1.98 -18.17 -6.95
CA HIS A 250 -0.90 -19.10 -6.61
C HIS A 250 -0.15 -18.61 -5.37
N ASP A 251 0.43 -19.51 -4.63
CA ASP A 251 1.30 -19.17 -3.51
C ASP A 251 2.37 -18.16 -3.95
N THR A 252 2.67 -17.19 -3.08
CA THR A 252 3.65 -16.11 -3.30
C THR A 252 3.27 -15.03 -4.32
N PHE A 253 2.04 -15.03 -4.84
CA PHE A 253 1.62 -14.09 -5.89
C PHE A 253 1.16 -12.71 -5.36
N ALA A 254 1.35 -12.43 -4.07
CA ALA A 254 1.11 -11.11 -3.48
C ALA A 254 2.31 -10.60 -2.66
N PRO A 255 3.50 -10.36 -3.28
CA PRO A 255 4.53 -9.58 -2.61
C PRO A 255 3.94 -8.26 -2.09
N LEU A 256 4.09 -7.98 -0.78
CA LEU A 256 3.45 -6.86 -0.10
C LEU A 256 4.41 -6.12 0.84
N GLY A 257 4.45 -4.81 0.78
CA GLY A 257 5.27 -4.00 1.67
C GLY A 257 6.21 -3.05 0.93
N PRO A 258 7.43 -2.79 1.43
CA PRO A 258 7.98 -3.32 2.68
C PRO A 258 7.37 -2.71 3.94
N PHE A 259 6.81 -1.50 3.87
CA PHE A 259 6.31 -0.71 5.00
C PHE A 259 4.96 -0.09 4.67
N ILE A 260 4.28 0.44 5.70
CA ILE A 260 3.12 1.32 5.54
C ILE A 260 3.57 2.75 5.82
N VAL A 261 3.28 3.67 4.91
CA VAL A 261 3.46 5.10 5.10
C VAL A 261 2.14 5.68 5.60
N PRO A 262 2.04 6.18 6.84
CA PRO A 262 0.85 6.88 7.32
C PRO A 262 0.42 8.01 6.36
N ARG A 263 -0.88 8.16 6.17
CA ARG A 263 -1.44 9.08 5.16
C ARG A 263 -0.96 10.53 5.29
N GLU A 264 -0.69 10.98 6.53
CA GLU A 264 -0.22 12.33 6.80
C GLU A 264 1.17 12.64 6.23
N PHE A 265 1.95 11.61 5.87
CA PHE A 265 3.26 11.77 5.25
C PHE A 265 3.24 11.66 3.71
N VAL A 266 2.05 11.40 3.13
CA VAL A 266 1.86 11.40 1.67
C VAL A 266 1.00 12.58 1.30
N LYS A 267 1.61 13.61 0.71
CA LYS A 267 0.95 14.88 0.40
C LYS A 267 -0.22 14.71 -0.57
N ASP A 268 -0.01 13.93 -1.62
CA ASP A 268 -1.01 13.66 -2.65
C ASP A 268 -0.80 12.27 -3.25
N PRO A 269 -1.62 11.28 -2.92
CA PRO A 269 -1.47 9.93 -3.42
C PRO A 269 -1.75 9.81 -4.94
N MET A 270 -2.30 10.87 -5.56
CA MET A 270 -2.55 10.94 -7.00
C MET A 270 -1.40 11.59 -7.78
N LYS A 271 -0.20 11.76 -7.15
CA LYS A 271 0.98 12.37 -7.81
C LYS A 271 2.26 11.63 -7.46
N LEU A 272 2.22 10.32 -7.48
CA LEU A 272 3.37 9.48 -7.13
C LEU A 272 3.92 8.80 -8.38
N SER A 273 5.23 8.87 -8.58
CA SER A 273 5.91 8.06 -9.60
C SER A 273 5.86 6.59 -9.19
N GLN A 274 5.48 5.73 -10.13
CA GLN A 274 5.33 4.29 -9.94
C GLN A 274 6.09 3.54 -11.02
N LYS A 275 7.01 2.64 -10.61
CA LYS A 275 7.87 1.91 -11.53
C LYS A 275 7.94 0.43 -11.18
N PHE A 276 8.09 -0.39 -12.20
CA PHE A 276 8.51 -1.76 -12.04
C PHE A 276 9.78 -2.03 -12.85
N LEU A 277 10.73 -2.74 -12.24
CA LEU A 277 11.96 -3.16 -12.90
C LEU A 277 12.07 -4.69 -12.85
N LEU A 278 12.48 -5.26 -13.98
CA LEU A 278 12.89 -6.67 -14.06
C LEU A 278 14.40 -6.72 -14.38
N ASN A 279 15.18 -7.28 -13.48
CA ASN A 279 16.65 -7.34 -13.61
C ASN A 279 17.29 -5.95 -13.85
N GLY A 280 16.78 -4.94 -13.17
CA GLY A 280 17.25 -3.55 -13.30
C GLY A 280 16.74 -2.80 -14.54
N LYS A 281 16.05 -3.47 -15.49
CA LYS A 281 15.43 -2.83 -16.65
C LYS A 281 14.04 -2.31 -16.28
N VAL A 282 13.76 -1.04 -16.53
CA VAL A 282 12.44 -0.44 -16.32
C VAL A 282 11.43 -1.07 -17.28
N MET A 283 10.39 -1.65 -16.72
CA MET A 283 9.31 -2.31 -17.46
C MET A 283 7.99 -1.54 -17.36
N GLN A 284 7.69 -0.91 -16.23
CA GLN A 284 6.59 0.02 -16.03
C GLN A 284 7.15 1.35 -15.54
N ASP A 285 6.64 2.47 -16.06
CA ASP A 285 6.98 3.83 -15.64
C ASP A 285 5.75 4.72 -15.85
N ALA A 286 5.13 5.13 -14.75
CA ALA A 286 3.86 5.85 -14.77
C ALA A 286 3.74 6.78 -13.56
N ASN A 287 2.66 7.56 -13.52
CA ASN A 287 2.26 8.34 -12.37
C ASN A 287 0.85 7.95 -11.95
N THR A 288 0.57 8.01 -10.65
CA THR A 288 -0.74 7.65 -10.10
C THR A 288 -1.89 8.58 -10.57
N ASP A 289 -1.59 9.77 -11.11
CA ASP A 289 -2.59 10.66 -11.72
C ASP A 289 -3.19 10.11 -13.03
N GLN A 290 -2.57 9.06 -13.60
CA GLN A 290 -3.07 8.37 -14.80
C GLN A 290 -4.15 7.33 -14.51
N MET A 291 -4.53 7.14 -13.25
CA MET A 291 -5.64 6.27 -12.87
C MET A 291 -6.96 6.78 -13.44
N VAL A 292 -7.79 5.86 -13.95
CA VAL A 292 -9.16 6.15 -14.41
C VAL A 292 -10.05 6.53 -13.24
N HIS A 293 -9.98 5.77 -12.17
CA HIS A 293 -10.64 6.02 -10.89
C HIS A 293 -9.58 6.34 -9.85
N ASN A 294 -9.73 7.49 -9.19
CA ASN A 294 -8.80 7.87 -8.15
C ASN A 294 -8.93 6.98 -6.90
N VAL A 295 -7.96 7.08 -6.01
CA VAL A 295 -7.88 6.24 -4.80
C VAL A 295 -9.13 6.33 -3.91
N TYR A 296 -9.80 7.47 -3.89
CA TYR A 296 -11.01 7.70 -3.07
C TYR A 296 -12.24 7.06 -3.68
N GLU A 297 -12.36 7.14 -5.01
CA GLU A 297 -13.42 6.46 -5.77
C GLU A 297 -13.30 4.93 -5.65
N MET A 298 -12.08 4.40 -5.71
CA MET A 298 -11.81 2.97 -5.56
C MET A 298 -12.21 2.46 -4.18
N LEU A 299 -11.84 3.16 -3.09
CA LEU A 299 -12.25 2.81 -1.74
C LEU A 299 -13.77 2.91 -1.58
N SER A 300 -14.38 3.98 -2.09
CA SER A 300 -15.82 4.16 -2.06
C SER A 300 -16.53 2.98 -2.70
N TYR A 301 -16.15 2.62 -3.93
CA TYR A 301 -16.73 1.50 -4.65
C TYR A 301 -16.58 0.19 -3.88
N ALA A 302 -15.36 -0.14 -3.42
CA ALA A 302 -15.12 -1.35 -2.64
C ALA A 302 -16.01 -1.41 -1.39
N SER A 303 -16.15 -0.29 -0.65
CA SER A 303 -16.95 -0.20 0.57
C SER A 303 -18.47 -0.27 0.33
N ASN A 304 -18.93 0.04 -0.89
CA ASN A 304 -20.33 -0.13 -1.28
C ASN A 304 -20.67 -1.58 -1.61
N VAL A 305 -19.68 -2.37 -2.04
CA VAL A 305 -19.87 -3.79 -2.36
C VAL A 305 -19.70 -4.65 -1.11
N MET A 306 -18.70 -4.36 -0.27
CA MET A 306 -18.40 -5.14 0.93
C MET A 306 -17.91 -4.26 2.07
N THR A 307 -18.11 -4.70 3.32
CA THR A 307 -17.53 -4.03 4.48
C THR A 307 -16.03 -4.32 4.57
N LEU A 308 -15.21 -3.27 4.50
CA LEU A 308 -13.78 -3.34 4.76
C LEU A 308 -13.49 -3.11 6.24
N ARG A 309 -12.39 -3.68 6.75
CA ARG A 309 -11.99 -3.63 8.16
C ARG A 309 -10.59 -3.01 8.28
N PRO A 310 -10.19 -2.54 9.48
CA PRO A 310 -8.84 -2.06 9.73
C PRO A 310 -7.78 -3.06 9.25
N GLY A 311 -6.81 -2.58 8.47
CA GLY A 311 -5.74 -3.39 7.91
C GLY A 311 -6.09 -4.14 6.62
N ASP A 312 -7.34 -4.10 6.13
CA ASP A 312 -7.66 -4.59 4.78
C ASP A 312 -7.03 -3.66 3.73
N LEU A 313 -6.86 -4.18 2.52
CA LEU A 313 -6.21 -3.50 1.43
C LEU A 313 -7.14 -3.28 0.24
N VAL A 314 -7.06 -2.09 -0.34
CA VAL A 314 -7.61 -1.79 -1.66
C VAL A 314 -6.46 -1.41 -2.57
N SER A 315 -6.19 -2.22 -3.57
CA SER A 315 -5.14 -1.98 -4.56
C SER A 315 -5.68 -1.20 -5.74
N MET A 316 -4.88 -0.27 -6.25
CA MET A 316 -5.32 0.75 -7.20
C MET A 316 -5.13 0.35 -8.67
N GLY A 317 -4.64 -0.87 -8.92
CA GLY A 317 -4.38 -1.36 -10.28
C GLY A 317 -2.99 -1.00 -10.79
N SER A 318 -2.61 -1.71 -11.83
CA SER A 318 -1.29 -1.63 -12.46
C SER A 318 -1.28 -0.70 -13.67
N PRO A 319 -0.23 0.11 -13.88
CA PRO A 319 -0.03 0.85 -15.12
C PRO A 319 0.39 -0.08 -16.27
N ALA A 320 0.44 0.48 -17.49
CA ALA A 320 0.96 -0.19 -18.67
C ALA A 320 2.42 -0.62 -18.52
N GLY A 321 2.84 -1.60 -19.33
CA GLY A 321 4.19 -2.15 -19.35
C GLY A 321 4.30 -3.52 -18.68
N VAL A 322 3.16 -4.20 -18.46
CA VAL A 322 3.16 -5.60 -18.05
C VAL A 322 3.76 -6.51 -19.14
N GLY A 323 4.21 -7.68 -18.73
CA GLY A 323 4.88 -8.60 -19.65
C GLY A 323 4.00 -9.12 -20.76
N ALA A 324 2.75 -9.46 -20.44
CA ALA A 324 1.77 -9.99 -21.40
C ALA A 324 1.28 -8.95 -22.40
N GLY A 325 1.31 -7.65 -22.07
CA GLY A 325 0.83 -6.57 -22.92
C GLY A 325 1.83 -6.12 -23.99
N ARG A 326 3.03 -6.71 -24.05
CA ARG A 326 4.09 -6.33 -24.98
C ARG A 326 3.91 -6.99 -26.34
N ALA A 327 4.38 -6.32 -27.41
CA ALA A 327 4.39 -6.88 -28.76
C ALA A 327 5.11 -8.25 -28.79
N GLU A 328 6.21 -8.37 -28.07
CA GLU A 328 6.87 -9.63 -27.75
C GLU A 328 6.69 -9.87 -26.25
N PRO A 329 5.80 -10.75 -25.81
CA PRO A 329 5.53 -11.00 -24.42
C PRO A 329 6.79 -11.45 -23.64
N ILE A 330 6.96 -10.88 -22.45
CA ILE A 330 8.06 -11.20 -21.54
C ILE A 330 7.45 -11.67 -20.23
N PHE A 331 7.93 -12.79 -19.70
CA PHE A 331 7.48 -13.33 -18.43
C PHE A 331 8.64 -13.56 -17.48
N MET A 332 8.37 -13.50 -16.18
CA MET A 332 9.36 -13.79 -15.14
C MET A 332 9.82 -15.26 -15.23
N LYS A 333 11.09 -15.47 -14.97
CA LYS A 333 11.74 -16.80 -14.99
C LYS A 333 12.68 -16.96 -13.80
N ASN A 334 13.12 -18.18 -13.59
CA ASN A 334 14.07 -18.50 -12.52
C ASN A 334 15.33 -17.63 -12.62
N GLY A 335 15.72 -17.03 -11.48
CA GLY A 335 16.87 -16.14 -11.35
C GLY A 335 16.58 -14.66 -11.64
N ASP A 336 15.39 -14.32 -12.06
CA ASP A 336 15.00 -12.90 -12.20
C ASP A 336 14.87 -12.22 -10.84
N THR A 337 14.99 -10.89 -10.87
CA THR A 337 14.71 -10.01 -9.72
C THR A 337 13.63 -9.03 -10.11
N ALA A 338 12.51 -9.07 -9.40
CA ALA A 338 11.36 -8.20 -9.54
C ALA A 338 11.46 -7.05 -8.54
N VAL A 339 11.36 -5.80 -9.01
CA VAL A 339 11.43 -4.61 -8.15
C VAL A 339 10.25 -3.69 -8.44
N CYS A 340 9.36 -3.53 -7.47
CA CYS A 340 8.24 -2.59 -7.50
C CYS A 340 8.61 -1.37 -6.67
N MET A 341 8.46 -0.16 -7.22
CA MET A 341 8.86 1.10 -6.58
C MET A 341 7.74 2.13 -6.70
N ILE A 342 7.40 2.78 -5.60
CA ILE A 342 6.50 3.94 -5.60
C ILE A 342 7.12 5.05 -4.77
N GLU A 343 7.19 6.23 -5.37
CA GLU A 343 7.79 7.43 -4.77
C GLU A 343 7.19 7.73 -3.39
N GLY A 344 8.06 7.94 -2.40
CA GLY A 344 7.66 8.21 -1.02
C GLY A 344 7.09 7.03 -0.25
N ILE A 345 6.65 5.96 -0.94
CA ILE A 345 6.10 4.76 -0.29
C ILE A 345 7.21 3.75 -0.01
N GLY A 346 7.93 3.32 -1.04
CA GLY A 346 9.02 2.37 -0.84
C GLY A 346 9.44 1.62 -2.09
N THR A 347 10.29 0.63 -1.86
CA THR A 347 10.77 -0.33 -2.86
C THR A 347 10.56 -1.72 -2.31
N LEU A 348 9.98 -2.60 -3.10
CA LEU A 348 9.73 -4.00 -2.79
C LEU A 348 10.49 -4.87 -3.79
N THR A 349 11.43 -5.66 -3.31
CA THR A 349 12.34 -6.47 -4.13
C THR A 349 12.14 -7.94 -3.82
N ASN A 350 11.86 -8.73 -4.84
CA ASN A 350 11.63 -10.17 -4.68
C ASN A 350 12.41 -10.94 -5.75
N PRO A 351 13.23 -11.92 -5.37
CA PRO A 351 13.81 -12.86 -6.32
C PRO A 351 12.71 -13.76 -6.90
N VAL A 352 12.94 -14.28 -8.09
CA VAL A 352 12.02 -15.19 -8.76
C VAL A 352 12.66 -16.59 -8.82
N LEU A 353 11.95 -17.60 -8.33
CA LEU A 353 12.38 -18.98 -8.34
C LEU A 353 11.49 -19.84 -9.25
N GLY A 354 12.11 -20.63 -10.12
CA GLY A 354 11.45 -21.60 -10.96
C GLY A 354 10.98 -22.84 -10.18
N PRO A 355 10.22 -23.73 -10.84
CA PRO A 355 9.77 -24.98 -10.23
C PRO A 355 10.94 -25.81 -9.70
N GLY A 356 10.86 -26.24 -8.44
CA GLY A 356 11.90 -27.07 -7.81
C GLY A 356 13.17 -26.34 -7.37
N ALA A 357 13.31 -25.03 -7.63
CA ALA A 357 14.41 -24.22 -7.09
C ALA A 357 14.23 -24.00 -5.57
N ARG A 358 15.35 -24.03 -4.83
CA ARG A 358 15.40 -23.83 -3.37
C ARG A 358 16.03 -22.51 -3.02
#